data_d80fed710afae380b662e2cae24685b4
#
_entry.id   d80fed710afae380b662e2cae24685b4
#
_cell.length_a   1.000
_cell.length_b   1.000
_cell.length_c   1.000
_cell.angle_alpha   90.00
_cell.angle_beta   90.00
_cell.angle_gamma   90.00
#
_symmetry.space_group_name_H-M   'P 1'
#
loop_
_entity.id
_entity.type
_entity.pdbx_description
1 polymer ?
#
loop_
_entity_poly.entity_id
_entity_poly.type
_entity_poly.pdbx_seq_one_letter_code
_entity_poly.pdbx_strand_id
1 'polypeptide(L)'
;ILLMTADVDVVGIDEAQFLDESLVDVCNQLANRGVRVIIAGLDMDFQGVPFGPIPALCAVADEVTKVHAICVKCGALAYVSHRLVKNDRRVMLGEAQEYEPLCRACYQQAVKEEGQDNQDE
;
A
#
# COMPACT_ATOMS: atom_id res chain seq x y z
N ILE A 1 0.06 1.31 -21.72
CA ILE A 1 -0.85 2.33 -21.14
C ILE A 1 -0.90 3.57 -22.04
N LEU A 2 0.24 4.12 -22.44
CA LEU A 2 0.25 5.34 -23.23
C LEU A 2 -0.49 5.21 -24.56
N LEU A 3 -0.37 4.08 -25.23
CA LEU A 3 -1.07 3.84 -26.48
C LEU A 3 -2.57 3.71 -26.29
N MET A 4 -2.97 3.08 -25.18
CA MET A 4 -4.38 2.84 -24.90
C MET A 4 -5.11 4.09 -24.43
N THR A 5 -4.37 5.12 -24.02
CA THR A 5 -4.94 6.32 -23.44
C THR A 5 -4.88 7.53 -24.37
N ALA A 6 -4.68 7.31 -25.69
CA ALA A 6 -4.51 8.41 -26.64
C ALA A 6 -5.71 9.37 -26.66
N ASP A 7 -6.92 8.85 -26.50
CA ASP A 7 -8.15 9.64 -26.64
C ASP A 7 -8.97 9.75 -25.35
N VAL A 8 -8.37 9.51 -24.19
CA VAL A 8 -9.09 9.57 -22.93
C VAL A 8 -8.80 10.85 -22.17
N ASP A 9 -9.75 11.26 -21.34
CA ASP A 9 -9.60 12.44 -20.50
C ASP A 9 -9.18 12.09 -19.07
N VAL A 10 -9.50 10.89 -18.61
CA VAL A 10 -9.21 10.45 -17.24
C VAL A 10 -8.68 9.03 -17.28
N VAL A 11 -7.62 8.77 -16.52
CA VAL A 11 -7.05 7.42 -16.35
C VAL A 11 -7.05 7.10 -14.86
N GLY A 12 -7.66 5.98 -14.49
CA GLY A 12 -7.61 5.47 -13.13
C GLY A 12 -6.73 4.25 -13.05
N ILE A 13 -5.85 4.20 -12.07
CA ILE A 13 -4.92 3.09 -11.86
C ILE A 13 -5.06 2.63 -10.42
N ASP A 14 -5.45 1.38 -10.25
CA ASP A 14 -5.59 0.76 -8.94
C ASP A 14 -4.43 -0.20 -8.69
N GLU A 15 -4.19 -0.49 -7.42
CA GLU A 15 -3.13 -1.43 -7.01
C GLU A 15 -1.76 -1.04 -7.59
N ALA A 16 -1.47 0.26 -7.60
CA ALA A 16 -0.28 0.78 -8.27
C ALA A 16 1.03 0.31 -7.62
N GLN A 17 1.00 -0.14 -6.36
CA GLN A 17 2.19 -0.63 -5.69
C GLN A 17 2.81 -1.86 -6.36
N PHE A 18 2.04 -2.58 -7.16
CA PHE A 18 2.53 -3.76 -7.86
C PHE A 18 3.11 -3.45 -9.24
N LEU A 19 3.02 -2.22 -9.69
CA LEU A 19 3.56 -1.82 -10.99
C LEU A 19 5.00 -1.36 -10.82
N ASP A 20 5.73 -1.24 -11.93
CA ASP A 20 7.14 -0.89 -11.83
C ASP A 20 7.36 0.62 -11.82
N GLU A 21 8.62 1.03 -11.64
CA GLU A 21 8.99 2.43 -11.53
C GLU A 21 8.72 3.25 -12.80
N SER A 22 8.59 2.59 -13.94
CA SER A 22 8.27 3.30 -15.19
C SER A 22 6.88 3.93 -15.16
N LEU A 23 6.02 3.50 -14.23
CA LEU A 23 4.70 4.09 -14.08
C LEU A 23 4.79 5.58 -13.77
N VAL A 24 5.81 6.02 -13.05
CA VAL A 24 6.00 7.43 -12.71
C VAL A 24 6.10 8.28 -13.97
N ASP A 25 6.94 7.86 -14.92
CA ASP A 25 7.09 8.58 -16.18
C ASP A 25 5.81 8.56 -17.01
N VAL A 26 5.13 7.42 -17.04
CA VAL A 26 3.87 7.29 -17.79
C VAL A 26 2.83 8.26 -17.24
N CYS A 27 2.70 8.33 -15.93
CA CYS A 27 1.73 9.21 -15.28
C CYS A 27 2.07 10.68 -15.53
N ASN A 28 3.35 11.05 -15.46
CA ASN A 28 3.77 12.41 -15.77
C ASN A 28 3.46 12.78 -17.22
N GLN A 29 3.72 11.89 -18.16
CA GLN A 29 3.42 12.15 -19.56
C GLN A 29 1.94 12.34 -19.79
N LEU A 30 1.11 11.52 -19.16
CA LEU A 30 -0.34 11.66 -19.27
C LEU A 30 -0.81 12.98 -18.68
N ALA A 31 -0.37 13.32 -17.50
CA ALA A 31 -0.74 14.55 -16.83
C ALA A 31 -0.29 15.77 -17.64
N ASN A 32 0.90 15.72 -18.21
CA ASN A 32 1.44 16.80 -19.02
C ASN A 32 0.63 17.01 -20.32
N ARG A 33 -0.07 15.98 -20.78
CA ARG A 33 -0.96 16.08 -21.93
C ARG A 33 -2.37 16.53 -21.57
N GLY A 34 -2.62 16.81 -20.29
CA GLY A 34 -3.92 17.27 -19.83
C GLY A 34 -4.87 16.15 -19.41
N VAL A 35 -4.38 14.92 -19.29
CA VAL A 35 -5.17 13.79 -18.82
C VAL A 35 -5.20 13.81 -17.29
N ARG A 36 -6.39 13.66 -16.72
CA ARG A 36 -6.50 13.52 -15.27
C ARG A 36 -6.11 12.10 -14.87
N VAL A 37 -5.08 11.95 -14.05
CA VAL A 37 -4.59 10.65 -13.60
C VAL A 37 -4.94 10.47 -12.14
N ILE A 38 -5.67 9.41 -11.83
CA ILE A 38 -6.08 9.09 -10.47
C ILE A 38 -5.46 7.74 -10.11
N ILE A 39 -4.63 7.74 -9.08
CA ILE A 39 -3.87 6.56 -8.69
C ILE A 39 -4.24 6.14 -7.29
N ALA A 40 -4.53 4.87 -7.11
CA ALA A 40 -4.76 4.28 -5.80
C ALA A 40 -3.74 3.17 -5.57
N GLY A 41 -3.26 3.06 -4.34
CA GLY A 41 -2.31 2.02 -3.99
C GLY A 41 -1.92 2.08 -2.54
N LEU A 42 -1.25 1.04 -2.08
CA LEU A 42 -0.71 0.98 -0.74
C LEU A 42 0.62 1.71 -0.68
N ASP A 43 0.77 2.56 0.31
CA ASP A 43 2.01 3.33 0.48
C ASP A 43 3.13 2.50 1.11
N MET A 44 2.78 1.53 1.95
CA MET A 44 3.74 0.69 2.64
C MET A 44 3.32 -0.77 2.58
N ASP A 45 4.30 -1.67 2.63
CA ASP A 45 4.03 -3.09 2.75
C ASP A 45 3.74 -3.47 4.21
N PHE A 46 3.57 -4.77 4.47
CA PHE A 46 3.22 -5.25 5.81
C PHE A 46 4.33 -5.00 6.84
N GLN A 47 5.55 -4.73 6.40
CA GLN A 47 6.68 -4.41 7.27
C GLN A 47 6.84 -2.91 7.50
N GLY A 48 5.95 -2.10 6.94
CA GLY A 48 6.05 -0.66 7.06
C GLY A 48 7.09 -0.04 6.15
N VAL A 49 7.50 -0.75 5.11
CA VAL A 49 8.49 -0.28 4.14
C VAL A 49 7.77 0.33 2.94
N PRO A 50 8.23 1.49 2.45
CA PRO A 50 7.61 2.12 1.27
C PRO A 50 7.51 1.15 0.10
N PHE A 51 6.37 1.14 -0.58
CA PHE A 51 6.00 0.09 -1.51
C PHE A 51 6.13 0.55 -2.96
N GLY A 52 7.01 -0.10 -3.72
CA GLY A 52 7.11 0.06 -5.17
C GLY A 52 7.24 1.50 -5.65
N PRO A 53 6.50 1.90 -6.68
CA PRO A 53 6.58 3.24 -7.23
C PRO A 53 5.79 4.29 -6.44
N ILE A 54 5.09 3.92 -5.38
CA ILE A 54 4.20 4.83 -4.65
C ILE A 54 4.94 6.06 -4.10
N PRO A 55 6.12 5.93 -3.46
CA PRO A 55 6.81 7.13 -2.96
C PRO A 55 7.12 8.13 -4.06
N ALA A 56 7.59 7.67 -5.20
CA ALA A 56 7.89 8.55 -6.33
C ALA A 56 6.63 9.15 -6.95
N LEU A 57 5.55 8.39 -7.00
CA LEU A 57 4.25 8.90 -7.46
C LEU A 57 3.74 10.01 -6.54
N CYS A 58 3.89 9.83 -5.23
CA CYS A 58 3.51 10.87 -4.28
C CYS A 58 4.32 12.15 -4.49
N ALA A 59 5.59 12.00 -4.87
CA ALA A 59 6.46 13.16 -5.10
C ALA A 59 6.03 13.98 -6.31
N VAL A 60 5.57 13.32 -7.38
CA VAL A 60 5.20 14.03 -8.62
C VAL A 60 3.71 14.39 -8.69
N ALA A 61 2.90 13.86 -7.80
CA ALA A 61 1.45 14.12 -7.81
C ALA A 61 1.16 15.57 -7.46
N ASP A 62 0.12 16.11 -8.07
CA ASP A 62 -0.37 17.44 -7.72
C ASP A 62 -1.13 17.42 -6.40
N GLU A 63 -1.75 16.28 -6.09
CA GLU A 63 -2.55 16.11 -4.89
C GLU A 63 -2.34 14.71 -4.34
N VAL A 64 -2.11 14.61 -3.02
CA VAL A 64 -1.96 13.31 -2.35
C VAL A 64 -2.91 13.27 -1.16
N THR A 65 -3.71 12.22 -1.10
CA THR A 65 -4.57 11.98 0.05
C THR A 65 -4.19 10.64 0.65
N LYS A 66 -3.80 10.65 1.90
CA LYS A 66 -3.46 9.42 2.62
C LYS A 66 -4.66 9.02 3.47
N VAL A 67 -5.25 7.86 3.15
CA VAL A 67 -6.40 7.35 3.88
C VAL A 67 -5.96 6.24 4.83
N HIS A 68 -6.71 6.08 5.92
CA HIS A 68 -6.35 5.15 6.98
C HIS A 68 -7.53 4.26 7.33
N ALA A 69 -7.23 2.99 7.59
CA ALA A 69 -8.19 2.12 8.26
C ALA A 69 -8.16 2.43 9.76
N ILE A 70 -8.95 1.70 10.53
CA ILE A 70 -8.99 1.84 11.98
C ILE A 70 -8.23 0.66 12.59
N CYS A 71 -7.34 0.95 13.53
CA CYS A 71 -6.59 -0.08 14.24
C CYS A 71 -7.55 -1.04 14.95
N VAL A 72 -7.42 -2.33 14.68
CA VAL A 72 -8.33 -3.32 15.24
C VAL A 72 -8.11 -3.54 16.72
N LYS A 73 -7.00 -3.09 17.28
CA LYS A 73 -6.69 -3.29 18.70
C LYS A 73 -7.06 -2.12 19.58
N CYS A 74 -6.86 -0.90 19.11
CA CYS A 74 -7.09 0.26 19.98
C CYS A 74 -8.06 1.31 19.41
N GLY A 75 -8.48 1.17 18.16
CA GLY A 75 -9.44 2.10 17.55
C GLY A 75 -8.84 3.39 17.02
N ALA A 76 -7.52 3.57 17.10
CA ALA A 76 -6.85 4.72 16.53
C ALA A 76 -6.72 4.54 15.01
N LEU A 77 -6.26 5.58 14.31
CA LEU A 77 -6.00 5.46 12.88
C LEU A 77 -4.86 4.46 12.66
N ALA A 78 -5.08 3.52 11.76
CA ALA A 78 -4.08 2.52 11.44
C ALA A 78 -2.96 3.12 10.62
N TYR A 79 -1.77 2.56 10.79
CA TYR A 79 -0.56 3.01 10.14
C TYR A 79 -0.04 1.98 9.13
N VAL A 80 -0.25 0.70 9.41
CA VAL A 80 0.29 -0.38 8.60
C VAL A 80 -0.70 -1.56 8.57
N SER A 81 -0.63 -2.34 7.51
CA SER A 81 -1.38 -3.60 7.40
C SER A 81 -0.47 -4.71 7.88
N HIS A 82 -0.62 -5.10 9.14
CA HIS A 82 0.21 -6.14 9.75
C HIS A 82 -0.18 -7.52 9.22
N ARG A 83 0.82 -8.26 8.79
CA ARG A 83 0.58 -9.61 8.28
C ARG A 83 0.48 -10.59 9.44
N LEU A 84 -0.62 -11.33 9.47
CA LEU A 84 -0.92 -12.27 10.54
C LEU A 84 -0.24 -13.61 10.41
N VAL A 85 0.37 -13.88 9.30
CA VAL A 85 0.78 -15.23 8.94
C VAL A 85 1.96 -15.73 9.74
N LYS A 86 1.68 -16.65 10.63
CA LYS A 86 2.69 -17.53 11.20
C LYS A 86 2.37 -18.98 10.89
N ASN A 87 1.29 -19.20 10.20
CA ASN A 87 0.75 -20.52 9.96
C ASN A 87 0.29 -20.58 8.52
N ASP A 88 0.92 -21.43 7.76
CA ASP A 88 0.65 -21.58 6.34
C ASP A 88 -0.81 -21.96 6.07
N ARG A 89 -1.46 -22.58 7.01
CA ARG A 89 -2.86 -22.98 6.84
C ARG A 89 -3.79 -21.77 6.71
N ARG A 90 -3.46 -20.68 7.38
CA ARG A 90 -4.24 -19.46 7.28
C ARG A 90 -4.15 -18.84 5.90
N VAL A 91 -2.97 -18.89 5.33
CA VAL A 91 -2.76 -18.40 3.97
C VAL A 91 -3.56 -19.23 2.98
N MET A 92 -3.59 -20.54 3.19
CA MET A 92 -4.30 -21.45 2.29
C MET A 92 -5.80 -21.22 2.31
N LEU A 93 -6.33 -20.77 3.41
CA LEU A 93 -7.75 -20.44 3.50
C LEU A 93 -8.07 -19.16 2.75
N GLY A 94 -7.06 -18.42 2.34
CA GLY A 94 -7.20 -17.34 1.36
C GLY A 94 -8.09 -16.21 1.79
N GLU A 95 -8.22 -16.00 3.04
CA GLU A 95 -9.23 -15.09 3.51
C GLU A 95 -8.70 -13.71 3.84
N ALA A 96 -9.64 -12.80 3.99
CA ALA A 96 -9.38 -11.41 4.28
C ALA A 96 -8.62 -11.21 5.60
N GLN A 97 -8.39 -12.28 6.33
CA GLN A 97 -7.77 -12.22 7.65
C GLN A 97 -6.25 -12.37 7.63
N GLU A 98 -5.65 -12.41 6.46
CA GLU A 98 -4.19 -12.45 6.34
C GLU A 98 -3.53 -11.21 6.92
N TYR A 99 -4.25 -10.11 6.96
CA TYR A 99 -3.74 -8.82 7.39
C TYR A 99 -4.69 -8.18 8.39
N GLU A 100 -4.13 -7.40 9.30
CA GLU A 100 -4.94 -6.57 10.18
C GLU A 100 -4.37 -5.15 10.22
N PRO A 101 -5.21 -4.13 10.20
CA PRO A 101 -4.73 -2.76 10.31
C PRO A 101 -4.36 -2.45 11.76
N LEU A 102 -3.16 -1.93 11.96
CA LEU A 102 -2.64 -1.55 13.28
C LEU A 102 -2.10 -0.14 13.26
N CYS A 103 -2.31 0.59 14.34
CA CYS A 103 -1.63 1.86 14.55
C CYS A 103 -0.15 1.60 14.84
N ARG A 104 0.65 2.66 14.84
CA ARG A 104 2.09 2.51 15.02
C ARG A 104 2.44 1.82 16.34
N ALA A 105 1.80 2.21 17.42
CA ALA A 105 2.09 1.63 18.74
C ALA A 105 1.72 0.15 18.82
N CYS A 106 0.54 -0.21 18.32
CA CYS A 106 0.09 -1.60 18.33
C CYS A 106 0.94 -2.46 17.40
N TYR A 107 1.39 -1.90 16.28
CA TYR A 107 2.28 -2.61 15.36
C TYR A 107 3.63 -2.90 16.03
N GLN A 108 4.22 -1.90 16.70
CA GLN A 108 5.49 -2.09 17.40
C GLN A 108 5.38 -3.17 18.48
N GLN A 109 4.26 -3.19 19.18
CA GLN A 109 4.02 -4.21 20.20
C GLN A 109 3.91 -5.60 19.57
N ALA A 110 3.20 -5.73 18.45
CA ALA A 110 3.04 -7.01 17.74
C ALA A 110 4.37 -7.54 17.25
N VAL A 111 5.21 -6.66 16.70
CA VAL A 111 6.54 -7.04 16.20
C VAL A 111 7.43 -7.50 17.36
N LYS A 112 7.35 -6.84 18.49
CA LYS A 112 8.09 -7.23 19.69
C LYS A 112 7.70 -8.64 20.15
N GLU A 113 6.41 -8.91 20.21
CA GLU A 113 5.91 -10.21 20.63
C GLU A 113 6.38 -11.31 19.68
N GLU A 114 6.34 -11.05 18.38
CA GLU A 114 6.83 -12.00 17.39
C GLU A 114 8.33 -12.25 17.55
N GLY A 115 9.09 -11.19 17.79
CA GLY A 115 10.53 -11.31 18.01
C GLY A 115 10.86 -12.13 19.26
N GLN A 116 10.10 -11.98 20.31
CA GLN A 116 10.27 -12.74 21.55
C GLN A 116 9.95 -14.21 21.34
N ASP A 117 8.87 -14.50 20.62
CA ASP A 117 8.52 -15.88 20.32
C ASP A 117 9.61 -16.57 19.52
N ASN A 118 10.22 -15.87 18.58
CA ASN A 118 11.31 -16.40 17.79
C ASN A 118 12.57 -16.63 18.61
N GLN A 119 12.80 -15.83 19.64
CA GLN A 119 13.96 -15.97 20.50
C GLN A 119 13.82 -17.13 21.50
N ASP A 120 12.60 -17.45 21.87
CA ASP A 120 12.32 -18.52 22.81
C ASP A 120 12.45 -19.91 22.19
N GLU A 121 12.60 -19.98 20.89
CA GLU A 121 12.86 -21.22 20.19
C GLU A 121 14.35 -21.53 20.16
#